data_8f6b28b02f057e28d8168678c6b8cd86
#
_entry.id   8f6b28b02f057e28d8168678c6b8cd86
#
_cell.length_a   1.000
_cell.length_b   1.000
_cell.length_c   1.000
_cell.angle_alpha   90.00
_cell.angle_beta   90.00
_cell.angle_gamma   90.00
#
_symmetry.space_group_name_H-M   'P 1'
#
loop_
_entity.id
_entity.type
_entity.pdbx_description
1 polymer ?
#
loop_
_entity_poly.entity_id
_entity_poly.type
_entity_poly.pdbx_seq_one_letter_code
_entity_poly.pdbx_strand_id
1 'polypeptide(L)'
;MKGTFLRLGRIFLKNTVKIISLLLAVSIIAFALVSASPVDPVSQYIISLGTAVSAEHRAQLEEYWGVNDPPVERYMNWLSSLLRGDFGESAIYRRPVIDVIAERFANSLALMICSWLFAGILGFTLGCLMGTFQDKWPDKIIKKICYLLSSVPTFWLGLLFLLVFAVKLKWFPIGFSGPIGVLSTDVTLADKLHHLFLPAFTLSLMSFSNIALHTRQKLIDVLN
;
A
#
# COMPACT_ATOMS: atom_id res chain seq x y z
N MET A 1 -15.10 31.77 20.70
CA MET A 1 -14.34 31.48 19.47
C MET A 1 -12.81 31.42 19.67
N LYS A 2 -12.15 32.35 20.38
CA LYS A 2 -10.68 32.33 20.62
C LYS A 2 -10.19 31.05 21.36
N GLY A 3 -10.93 30.54 22.33
CA GLY A 3 -10.54 29.33 23.08
C GLY A 3 -10.55 28.04 22.26
N THR A 4 -11.47 27.92 21.29
CA THR A 4 -11.56 26.76 20.41
C THR A 4 -10.39 26.73 19.41
N PHE A 5 -9.99 27.88 18.88
CA PHE A 5 -8.85 28.01 17.97
C PHE A 5 -7.52 27.63 18.66
N LEU A 6 -7.30 28.09 19.89
CA LEU A 6 -6.13 27.74 20.68
C LEU A 6 -6.08 26.24 21.01
N ARG A 7 -7.24 25.63 21.28
CA ARG A 7 -7.35 24.21 21.55
C ARG A 7 -7.04 23.36 20.31
N LEU A 8 -7.56 23.77 19.15
CA LEU A 8 -7.28 23.13 17.86
C LEU A 8 -5.80 23.25 17.49
N GLY A 9 -5.20 24.43 17.66
CA GLY A 9 -3.76 24.66 17.41
C GLY A 9 -2.87 23.77 18.30
N ARG A 10 -3.23 23.62 19.59
CA ARG A 10 -2.49 22.73 20.51
C ARG A 10 -2.63 21.25 20.13
N ILE A 11 -3.82 20.81 19.70
CA ILE A 11 -4.05 19.44 19.23
C ILE A 11 -3.24 19.17 17.96
N PHE A 12 -3.28 20.12 17.01
CA PHE A 12 -2.51 20.01 15.78
C PHE A 12 -1.01 19.93 16.06
N LEU A 13 -0.46 20.84 16.85
CA LEU A 13 0.95 20.86 17.22
C LEU A 13 1.36 19.54 17.92
N LYS A 14 0.57 19.08 18.89
CA LYS A 14 0.83 17.82 19.59
C LYS A 14 0.87 16.63 18.64
N ASN A 15 -0.06 16.55 17.70
CA ASN A 15 -0.11 15.46 16.73
C ASN A 15 1.04 15.54 15.73
N THR A 16 1.39 16.74 15.26
CA THR A 16 2.54 16.96 14.37
C THR A 16 3.85 16.54 15.04
N VAL A 17 4.09 16.97 16.28
CA VAL A 17 5.28 16.56 17.05
C VAL A 17 5.31 15.05 17.22
N LYS A 18 4.17 14.42 17.54
CA LYS A 18 4.08 12.96 17.66
C LYS A 18 4.43 12.25 16.36
N ILE A 19 3.93 12.73 15.22
CA ILE A 19 4.21 12.13 13.89
C ILE A 19 5.69 12.28 13.56
N ILE A 20 6.26 13.48 13.73
CA ILE A 20 7.69 13.73 13.46
C ILE A 20 8.57 12.86 14.35
N SER A 21 8.28 12.78 15.66
CA SER A 21 9.04 11.93 16.59
C SER A 21 8.97 10.45 16.21
N LEU A 22 7.79 9.98 15.77
CA LEU A 22 7.62 8.61 15.31
C LEU A 22 8.42 8.35 14.02
N LEU A 23 8.35 9.26 13.04
CA LEU A 23 9.11 9.14 11.80
C LEU A 23 10.62 9.13 12.05
N LEU A 24 11.12 9.99 12.93
CA LEU A 24 12.52 10.00 13.33
C LEU A 24 12.93 8.69 14.01
N ALA A 25 12.12 8.21 14.95
CA ALA A 25 12.43 6.95 15.63
C ALA A 25 12.47 5.77 14.64
N VAL A 26 11.50 5.68 13.72
CA VAL A 26 11.46 4.64 12.69
C VAL A 26 12.63 4.76 11.74
N SER A 27 13.01 5.98 11.32
CA SER A 27 14.15 6.18 10.42
C SER A 27 15.48 5.78 11.06
N ILE A 28 15.69 6.11 12.35
CA ILE A 28 16.89 5.70 13.09
C ILE A 28 16.96 4.19 13.22
N ILE A 29 15.86 3.54 13.60
CA ILE A 29 15.80 2.08 13.73
C ILE A 29 16.04 1.41 12.37
N ALA A 30 15.37 1.87 11.31
CA ALA A 30 15.56 1.33 9.96
C ALA A 30 17.01 1.49 9.48
N PHE A 31 17.61 2.66 9.68
CA PHE A 31 18.99 2.92 9.33
C PHE A 31 19.96 2.02 10.13
N ALA A 32 19.72 1.86 11.43
CA ALA A 32 20.54 0.98 12.27
C ALA A 32 20.44 -0.48 11.82
N LEU A 33 19.24 -0.97 11.49
CA LEU A 33 19.04 -2.33 10.98
C LEU A 33 19.74 -2.55 9.62
N VAL A 34 19.63 -1.58 8.70
CA VAL A 34 20.31 -1.65 7.40
C VAL A 34 21.84 -1.60 7.59
N SER A 35 22.33 -0.73 8.46
CA SER A 35 23.77 -0.61 8.75
C SER A 35 24.36 -1.83 9.46
N ALA A 36 23.56 -2.55 10.26
CA ALA A 36 23.93 -3.80 10.90
C ALA A 36 23.79 -5.02 9.98
N SER A 37 23.18 -4.87 8.82
CA SER A 37 23.02 -5.96 7.85
C SER A 37 24.39 -6.37 7.30
N PRO A 38 24.67 -7.68 7.15
CA PRO A 38 25.89 -8.16 6.51
C PRO A 38 25.92 -7.91 4.99
N VAL A 39 24.85 -7.33 4.45
CA VAL A 39 24.73 -7.06 3.01
C VAL A 39 25.44 -5.75 2.67
N ASP A 40 26.52 -5.87 1.91
CA ASP A 40 27.24 -4.71 1.38
C ASP A 40 26.46 -4.06 0.22
N PRO A 41 25.99 -2.81 0.39
CA PRO A 41 25.20 -2.13 -0.63
C PRO A 41 25.97 -1.92 -1.95
N VAL A 42 27.28 -1.71 -1.89
CA VAL A 42 28.14 -1.55 -3.08
C VAL A 42 28.21 -2.86 -3.85
N SER A 43 28.40 -3.98 -3.16
CA SER A 43 28.37 -5.30 -3.79
C SER A 43 27.03 -5.60 -4.44
N GLN A 44 25.92 -5.27 -3.80
CA GLN A 44 24.56 -5.43 -4.39
C GLN A 44 24.38 -4.58 -5.64
N TYR A 45 24.85 -3.36 -5.62
CA TYR A 45 24.81 -2.49 -6.79
C TYR A 45 25.65 -3.03 -7.94
N ILE A 46 26.89 -3.48 -7.68
CA ILE A 46 27.78 -4.09 -8.69
C ILE A 46 27.14 -5.35 -9.28
N ILE A 47 26.60 -6.23 -8.44
CA ILE A 47 25.87 -7.43 -8.92
C ILE A 47 24.70 -7.01 -9.81
N SER A 48 23.97 -5.97 -9.43
CA SER A 48 22.85 -5.45 -10.22
C SER A 48 23.26 -4.91 -11.59
N LEU A 49 24.52 -4.44 -11.74
CA LEU A 49 25.05 -3.99 -13.04
C LEU A 49 25.30 -5.14 -14.03
N GLY A 50 25.44 -6.38 -13.52
CA GLY A 50 25.70 -7.55 -14.35
C GLY A 50 27.09 -7.55 -15.03
N THR A 51 27.99 -6.65 -14.61
CA THR A 51 29.33 -6.49 -15.15
C THR A 51 30.38 -6.56 -14.06
N ALA A 52 31.54 -7.11 -14.38
CA ALA A 52 32.68 -7.05 -13.47
C ALA A 52 33.19 -5.60 -13.37
N VAL A 53 33.31 -5.11 -12.15
CA VAL A 53 33.79 -3.77 -11.84
C VAL A 53 35.22 -3.89 -11.31
N SER A 54 36.14 -3.00 -11.75
CA SER A 54 37.53 -2.98 -11.24
C SER A 54 37.57 -2.65 -9.75
N ALA A 55 38.60 -3.10 -9.06
CA ALA A 55 38.79 -2.79 -7.63
C ALA A 55 38.86 -1.27 -7.36
N GLU A 56 39.46 -0.52 -8.30
CA GLU A 56 39.53 0.94 -8.24
C GLU A 56 38.12 1.62 -8.35
N HIS A 57 37.30 1.16 -9.27
CA HIS A 57 35.96 1.69 -9.43
C HIS A 57 35.05 1.32 -8.22
N ARG A 58 35.28 0.13 -7.64
CA ARG A 58 34.59 -0.26 -6.40
C ARG A 58 34.97 0.67 -5.25
N ALA A 59 36.25 0.98 -5.08
CA ALA A 59 36.75 1.87 -4.03
C ALA A 59 36.13 3.30 -4.18
N GLN A 60 35.99 3.80 -5.41
CA GLN A 60 35.34 5.07 -5.70
C GLN A 60 33.85 5.05 -5.31
N LEU A 61 33.15 3.94 -5.56
CA LEU A 61 31.74 3.77 -5.15
C LEU A 61 31.62 3.70 -3.61
N GLU A 62 32.52 3.01 -2.93
CA GLU A 62 32.54 2.94 -1.47
C GLU A 62 32.78 4.32 -0.84
N GLU A 63 33.69 5.11 -1.39
CA GLU A 63 33.94 6.49 -0.98
C GLU A 63 32.75 7.41 -1.29
N TYR A 64 32.21 7.34 -2.49
CA TYR A 64 31.04 8.15 -2.89
C TYR A 64 29.81 7.89 -2.02
N TRP A 65 29.59 6.64 -1.61
CA TRP A 65 28.45 6.28 -0.75
C TRP A 65 28.77 6.38 0.75
N GLY A 66 30.01 6.72 1.08
CA GLY A 66 30.44 6.85 2.47
C GLY A 66 30.27 5.56 3.28
N VAL A 67 30.40 4.39 2.65
CA VAL A 67 30.15 3.09 3.31
C VAL A 67 31.06 2.90 4.53
N ASN A 68 32.26 3.44 4.48
CA ASN A 68 33.28 3.37 5.54
C ASN A 68 33.14 4.50 6.58
N ASP A 69 32.25 5.46 6.40
CA ASP A 69 32.03 6.55 7.34
C ASP A 69 31.35 6.06 8.64
N PRO A 70 31.56 6.75 9.75
CA PRO A 70 30.87 6.45 11.00
C PRO A 70 29.33 6.43 10.81
N PRO A 71 28.61 5.45 11.40
CA PRO A 71 27.16 5.31 11.17
C PRO A 71 26.35 6.58 11.47
N VAL A 72 26.75 7.35 12.47
CA VAL A 72 26.07 8.61 12.83
C VAL A 72 26.24 9.65 11.72
N GLU A 73 27.42 9.77 11.15
CA GLU A 73 27.71 10.72 10.07
C GLU A 73 26.93 10.33 8.80
N ARG A 74 26.91 9.05 8.44
CA ARG A 74 26.10 8.52 7.34
C ARG A 74 24.61 8.83 7.52
N TYR A 75 24.09 8.63 8.72
CA TYR A 75 22.68 8.96 9.02
C TYR A 75 22.41 10.46 8.87
N MET A 76 23.28 11.31 9.38
CA MET A 76 23.11 12.77 9.31
C MET A 76 23.20 13.28 7.87
N ASN A 77 24.14 12.74 7.08
CA ASN A 77 24.28 13.05 5.66
C ASN A 77 23.01 12.64 4.88
N TRP A 78 22.53 11.41 5.10
CA TRP A 78 21.28 10.95 4.50
C TRP A 78 20.07 11.81 4.91
N LEU A 79 19.91 12.12 6.19
CA LEU A 79 18.83 12.95 6.69
C LEU A 79 18.88 14.36 6.10
N SER A 80 20.08 14.94 5.99
CA SER A 80 20.30 16.25 5.36
C SER A 80 19.89 16.27 3.89
N SER A 81 20.27 15.24 3.12
CA SER A 81 19.86 15.07 1.72
C SER A 81 18.35 14.92 1.59
N LEU A 82 17.75 14.08 2.42
CA LEU A 82 16.30 13.91 2.47
C LEU A 82 15.55 15.22 2.72
N LEU A 83 16.02 16.05 3.66
CA LEU A 83 15.42 17.34 3.99
C LEU A 83 15.57 18.37 2.86
N ARG A 84 16.55 18.21 1.97
CA ARG A 84 16.72 19.00 0.74
C ARG A 84 15.89 18.48 -0.43
N GLY A 85 15.14 17.37 -0.25
CA GLY A 85 14.34 16.75 -1.29
C GLY A 85 15.09 15.75 -2.15
N ASP A 86 16.34 15.44 -1.80
CA ASP A 86 17.13 14.40 -2.45
C ASP A 86 16.89 13.06 -1.73
N PHE A 87 16.12 12.19 -2.39
CA PHE A 87 15.78 10.84 -1.89
C PHE A 87 16.80 9.79 -2.37
N GLY A 88 17.79 10.20 -3.14
CA GLY A 88 18.77 9.31 -3.73
C GLY A 88 18.23 8.41 -4.84
N GLU A 89 19.05 7.43 -5.25
CA GLU A 89 18.70 6.46 -6.29
C GLU A 89 18.41 5.07 -5.69
N SER A 90 17.45 4.39 -6.31
CA SER A 90 17.12 3.01 -5.94
C SER A 90 18.15 2.05 -6.54
N ALA A 91 18.85 1.31 -5.70
CA ALA A 91 19.79 0.28 -6.14
C ALA A 91 19.11 -0.85 -6.95
N ILE A 92 17.83 -1.12 -6.71
CA ILE A 92 17.05 -2.16 -7.40
C ILE A 92 16.53 -1.66 -8.74
N TYR A 93 15.94 -0.44 -8.76
CA TYR A 93 15.25 0.09 -9.96
C TYR A 93 16.14 1.01 -10.80
N ARG A 94 17.34 1.40 -10.33
CA ARG A 94 18.33 2.26 -11.02
C ARG A 94 17.72 3.56 -11.54
N ARG A 95 16.89 4.17 -10.71
CA ARG A 95 16.23 5.46 -10.99
C ARG A 95 15.93 6.17 -9.68
N PRO A 96 15.64 7.47 -9.70
CA PRO A 96 15.35 8.23 -8.49
C PRO A 96 14.29 7.55 -7.61
N VAL A 97 14.55 7.48 -6.31
CA VAL A 97 13.63 6.85 -5.33
C VAL A 97 12.27 7.52 -5.35
N ILE A 98 12.23 8.85 -5.53
CA ILE A 98 10.97 9.61 -5.58
C ILE A 98 10.06 9.15 -6.72
N ASP A 99 10.62 8.83 -7.89
CA ASP A 99 9.86 8.36 -9.05
C ASP A 99 9.29 6.96 -8.80
N VAL A 100 10.09 6.09 -8.16
CA VAL A 100 9.64 4.75 -7.76
C VAL A 100 8.50 4.84 -6.76
N ILE A 101 8.62 5.72 -5.75
CA ILE A 101 7.58 5.95 -4.74
C ILE A 101 6.32 6.48 -5.42
N ALA A 102 6.43 7.51 -6.28
CA ALA A 102 5.29 8.13 -6.94
C ALA A 102 4.51 7.10 -7.77
N GLU A 103 5.21 6.29 -8.56
CA GLU A 103 4.58 5.23 -9.38
C GLU A 103 3.88 4.18 -8.49
N ARG A 104 4.56 3.68 -7.46
CA ARG A 104 4.01 2.67 -6.56
C ARG A 104 2.84 3.20 -5.74
N PHE A 105 2.96 4.44 -5.27
CA PHE A 105 1.90 5.11 -4.53
C PHE A 105 0.66 5.32 -5.39
N ALA A 106 0.81 5.76 -6.64
CA ALA A 106 -0.31 5.94 -7.57
C ALA A 106 -1.07 4.62 -7.80
N ASN A 107 -0.35 3.51 -8.02
CA ASN A 107 -0.96 2.19 -8.19
C ASN A 107 -1.68 1.72 -6.92
N SER A 108 -1.07 1.91 -5.74
CA SER A 108 -1.69 1.57 -4.46
C SER A 108 -2.92 2.42 -4.16
N LEU A 109 -2.87 3.71 -4.48
CA LEU A 109 -4.00 4.63 -4.31
C LEU A 109 -5.17 4.25 -5.23
N ALA A 110 -4.89 3.91 -6.49
CA ALA A 110 -5.91 3.42 -7.42
C ALA A 110 -6.57 2.15 -6.88
N LEU A 111 -5.78 1.19 -6.37
CA LEU A 111 -6.29 -0.03 -5.75
C LEU A 111 -7.18 0.27 -4.54
N MET A 112 -6.75 1.17 -3.65
CA MET A 112 -7.51 1.59 -2.47
C MET A 112 -8.84 2.23 -2.86
N ILE A 113 -8.83 3.17 -3.80
CA ILE A 113 -10.04 3.87 -4.25
C ILE A 113 -11.03 2.89 -4.88
N CYS A 114 -10.58 2.02 -5.79
CA CYS A 114 -11.44 1.02 -6.41
C CYS A 114 -12.01 0.03 -5.37
N SER A 115 -11.18 -0.45 -4.46
CA SER A 115 -11.64 -1.33 -3.38
C SER A 115 -12.67 -0.66 -2.47
N TRP A 116 -12.45 0.60 -2.13
CA TRP A 116 -13.37 1.37 -1.29
C TRP A 116 -14.70 1.66 -2.00
N LEU A 117 -14.66 1.97 -3.29
CA LEU A 117 -15.87 2.14 -4.10
C LEU A 117 -16.67 0.84 -4.19
N PHE A 118 -16.03 -0.30 -4.48
CA PHE A 118 -16.70 -1.60 -4.48
C PHE A 118 -17.31 -1.92 -3.11
N ALA A 119 -16.54 -1.72 -2.04
CA ALA A 119 -17.02 -1.97 -0.67
C ALA A 119 -18.21 -1.07 -0.31
N GLY A 120 -18.15 0.23 -0.67
CA GLY A 120 -19.22 1.19 -0.42
C GLY A 120 -20.49 0.84 -1.17
N ILE A 121 -20.39 0.61 -2.48
CA ILE A 121 -21.54 0.28 -3.33
C ILE A 121 -22.19 -1.03 -2.88
N LEU A 122 -21.39 -2.10 -2.77
CA LEU A 122 -21.89 -3.42 -2.36
C LEU A 122 -22.42 -3.39 -0.92
N GLY A 123 -21.65 -2.78 -0.01
CA GLY A 123 -22.03 -2.71 1.41
C GLY A 123 -23.30 -1.91 1.64
N PHE A 124 -23.42 -0.75 1.00
CA PHE A 124 -24.62 0.09 1.12
C PHE A 124 -25.84 -0.60 0.51
N THR A 125 -25.74 -1.08 -0.73
CA THR A 125 -26.88 -1.72 -1.42
C THR A 125 -27.36 -2.98 -0.70
N LEU A 126 -26.44 -3.86 -0.32
CA LEU A 126 -26.78 -5.09 0.41
C LEU A 126 -27.26 -4.78 1.84
N GLY A 127 -26.72 -3.74 2.48
CA GLY A 127 -27.17 -3.29 3.79
C GLY A 127 -28.59 -2.74 3.75
N CYS A 128 -28.94 -1.92 2.75
CA CYS A 128 -30.30 -1.46 2.52
C CYS A 128 -31.25 -2.62 2.25
N LEU A 129 -30.84 -3.57 1.40
CA LEU A 129 -31.63 -4.76 1.11
C LEU A 129 -31.92 -5.58 2.38
N MET A 130 -30.90 -5.80 3.21
CA MET A 130 -31.07 -6.49 4.50
C MET A 130 -31.99 -5.75 5.45
N GLY A 131 -31.86 -4.43 5.58
CA GLY A 131 -32.69 -3.61 6.46
C GLY A 131 -34.17 -3.57 6.02
N THR A 132 -34.42 -3.43 4.70
CA THR A 132 -35.77 -3.44 4.12
C THR A 132 -36.47 -4.79 4.30
N PHE A 133 -35.73 -5.88 4.18
CA PHE A 133 -36.24 -7.24 4.31
C PHE A 133 -35.86 -7.89 5.65
N GLN A 134 -35.90 -7.11 6.74
CA GLN A 134 -35.52 -7.56 8.08
C GLN A 134 -36.15 -8.92 8.41
N ASP A 135 -35.30 -9.82 8.91
CA ASP A 135 -35.63 -11.20 9.34
C ASP A 135 -36.22 -12.13 8.27
N LYS A 136 -36.38 -11.63 7.00
CA LYS A 136 -36.73 -12.44 5.85
C LYS A 136 -35.50 -13.14 5.25
N TRP A 137 -35.74 -13.99 4.24
CA TRP A 137 -34.68 -14.79 3.64
C TRP A 137 -33.49 -13.98 3.03
N PRO A 138 -33.69 -12.78 2.38
CA PRO A 138 -32.55 -12.03 1.88
C PRO A 138 -31.63 -11.53 3.00
N ASP A 139 -32.21 -11.01 4.10
CA ASP A 139 -31.47 -10.60 5.28
C ASP A 139 -30.66 -11.73 5.88
N LYS A 140 -31.28 -12.90 6.05
CA LYS A 140 -30.60 -14.08 6.64
C LYS A 140 -29.44 -14.60 5.80
N ILE A 141 -29.61 -14.64 4.47
CA ILE A 141 -28.58 -15.13 3.55
C ILE A 141 -27.40 -14.15 3.50
N ILE A 142 -27.67 -12.86 3.24
CA ILE A 142 -26.60 -11.85 3.12
C ILE A 142 -25.83 -11.74 4.44
N LYS A 143 -26.54 -11.76 5.58
CA LYS A 143 -25.92 -11.74 6.91
C LYS A 143 -24.96 -12.94 7.11
N LYS A 144 -25.37 -14.17 6.71
CA LYS A 144 -24.50 -15.34 6.76
C LYS A 144 -23.25 -15.17 5.90
N ILE A 145 -23.41 -14.63 4.68
CA ILE A 145 -22.28 -14.36 3.78
C ILE A 145 -21.33 -13.32 4.40
N CYS A 146 -21.86 -12.22 4.97
CA CYS A 146 -21.06 -11.22 5.64
C CYS A 146 -20.23 -11.83 6.80
N TYR A 147 -20.84 -12.64 7.65
CA TYR A 147 -20.12 -13.30 8.74
C TYR A 147 -19.09 -14.31 8.25
N LEU A 148 -19.41 -15.10 7.22
CA LEU A 148 -18.47 -16.04 6.61
C LEU A 148 -17.24 -15.31 6.08
N LEU A 149 -17.44 -14.26 5.29
CA LEU A 149 -16.35 -13.48 4.72
C LEU A 149 -15.51 -12.76 5.79
N SER A 150 -16.14 -12.28 6.86
CA SER A 150 -15.43 -11.65 7.98
C SER A 150 -14.59 -12.65 8.80
N SER A 151 -14.90 -13.94 8.71
CA SER A 151 -14.18 -15.00 9.43
C SER A 151 -13.01 -15.58 8.65
N VAL A 152 -12.89 -15.28 7.36
CA VAL A 152 -11.85 -15.80 6.48
C VAL A 152 -10.71 -14.79 6.34
N PRO A 153 -9.43 -15.19 6.47
CA PRO A 153 -8.31 -14.30 6.24
C PRO A 153 -8.28 -13.77 4.80
N THR A 154 -8.07 -12.46 4.64
CA THR A 154 -8.09 -11.78 3.33
C THR A 154 -7.11 -12.38 2.34
N PHE A 155 -5.90 -12.71 2.79
CA PHE A 155 -4.88 -13.30 1.92
C PHE A 155 -5.33 -14.66 1.36
N TRP A 156 -6.04 -15.46 2.14
CA TRP A 156 -6.56 -16.76 1.71
C TRP A 156 -7.63 -16.59 0.63
N LEU A 157 -8.57 -15.65 0.81
CA LEU A 157 -9.55 -15.30 -0.22
C LEU A 157 -8.85 -14.79 -1.50
N GLY A 158 -7.81 -13.97 -1.35
CA GLY A 158 -7.01 -13.50 -2.48
C GLY A 158 -6.39 -14.65 -3.26
N LEU A 159 -5.76 -15.60 -2.59
CA LEU A 159 -5.18 -16.79 -3.22
C LEU A 159 -6.24 -17.67 -3.88
N LEU A 160 -7.38 -17.86 -3.23
CA LEU A 160 -8.50 -18.64 -3.79
C LEU A 160 -9.04 -18.00 -5.07
N PHE A 161 -9.26 -16.68 -5.07
CA PHE A 161 -9.76 -15.95 -6.24
C PHE A 161 -8.74 -15.95 -7.36
N LEU A 162 -7.46 -15.75 -7.04
CA LEU A 162 -6.38 -15.84 -8.03
C LEU A 162 -6.34 -17.25 -8.66
N LEU A 163 -6.42 -18.30 -7.85
CA LEU A 163 -6.45 -19.67 -8.35
C LEU A 163 -7.65 -19.93 -9.27
N VAL A 164 -8.85 -19.49 -8.86
CA VAL A 164 -10.08 -19.76 -9.60
C VAL A 164 -10.17 -18.87 -10.84
N PHE A 165 -10.10 -17.56 -10.66
CA PHE A 165 -10.42 -16.61 -11.72
C PHE A 165 -9.24 -16.27 -12.64
N ALA A 166 -8.01 -16.30 -12.14
CA ALA A 166 -6.85 -16.01 -12.97
C ALA A 166 -6.20 -17.29 -13.55
N VAL A 167 -6.04 -18.35 -12.73
CA VAL A 167 -5.32 -19.54 -13.18
C VAL A 167 -6.27 -20.52 -13.90
N LYS A 168 -7.39 -20.90 -13.29
CA LYS A 168 -8.31 -21.90 -13.87
C LYS A 168 -9.19 -21.32 -14.95
N LEU A 169 -9.90 -20.25 -14.69
CA LEU A 169 -10.84 -19.62 -15.63
C LEU A 169 -10.17 -18.67 -16.61
N LYS A 170 -8.97 -18.18 -16.30
CA LYS A 170 -8.21 -17.21 -17.13
C LYS A 170 -9.00 -15.95 -17.48
N TRP A 171 -9.91 -15.53 -16.58
CA TRP A 171 -10.72 -14.33 -16.78
C TRP A 171 -9.95 -13.06 -16.41
N PHE A 172 -9.00 -13.15 -15.47
CA PHE A 172 -8.21 -12.03 -14.99
C PHE A 172 -6.72 -12.37 -15.01
N PRO A 173 -5.85 -11.35 -15.07
CA PRO A 173 -4.40 -11.55 -15.00
C PRO A 173 -3.97 -11.99 -13.59
N ILE A 174 -2.85 -12.74 -13.53
CA ILE A 174 -2.31 -13.28 -12.28
C ILE A 174 -1.70 -12.20 -11.38
N GLY A 175 -1.27 -11.08 -11.95
CA GLY A 175 -0.61 -10.00 -11.22
C GLY A 175 -0.21 -8.84 -12.13
N PHE A 176 0.69 -7.99 -11.62
CA PHE A 176 1.16 -6.76 -12.26
C PHE A 176 0.08 -5.69 -12.42
N SER A 177 0.51 -4.46 -12.74
CA SER A 177 -0.38 -3.31 -12.98
C SER A 177 -0.70 -3.11 -14.47
N GLY A 178 -0.22 -4.00 -15.32
CA GLY A 178 -0.42 -3.98 -16.78
C GLY A 178 0.10 -5.25 -17.45
N PRO A 179 -0.14 -5.42 -18.75
CA PRO A 179 0.28 -6.60 -19.52
C PRO A 179 1.81 -6.73 -19.55
N ILE A 180 2.30 -7.96 -19.46
CA ILE A 180 3.74 -8.26 -19.54
C ILE A 180 4.24 -8.02 -20.97
N GLY A 181 5.38 -7.32 -21.09
CA GLY A 181 6.03 -7.05 -22.38
C GLY A 181 5.48 -5.84 -23.13
N VAL A 182 4.51 -5.12 -22.57
CA VAL A 182 3.99 -3.87 -23.12
C VAL A 182 4.67 -2.68 -22.40
N LEU A 183 5.13 -1.69 -23.18
CA LEU A 183 5.69 -0.48 -22.61
C LEU A 183 4.62 0.25 -21.78
N SER A 184 5.02 0.88 -20.70
CA SER A 184 4.10 1.59 -19.78
C SER A 184 3.29 2.70 -20.48
N THR A 185 3.83 3.27 -21.56
CA THR A 185 3.17 4.26 -22.43
C THR A 185 2.02 3.69 -23.24
N ASP A 186 2.05 2.39 -23.54
CA ASP A 186 1.11 1.72 -24.45
C ASP A 186 0.02 0.96 -23.66
N VAL A 187 0.13 0.93 -22.35
CA VAL A 187 -0.86 0.28 -21.45
C VAL A 187 -2.13 1.12 -21.42
N THR A 188 -3.23 0.58 -21.92
CA THR A 188 -4.52 1.26 -21.96
C THR A 188 -5.17 1.34 -20.57
N LEU A 189 -6.15 2.24 -20.41
CA LEU A 189 -6.95 2.31 -19.19
C LEU A 189 -7.73 0.99 -18.95
N ALA A 190 -8.20 0.35 -20.02
CA ALA A 190 -8.90 -0.93 -19.93
C ALA A 190 -7.99 -2.04 -19.39
N ASP A 191 -6.73 -2.08 -19.82
CA ASP A 191 -5.75 -3.03 -19.28
C ASP A 191 -5.52 -2.80 -17.79
N LYS A 192 -5.31 -1.55 -17.38
CA LYS A 192 -5.13 -1.19 -15.97
C LYS A 192 -6.33 -1.59 -15.11
N LEU A 193 -7.54 -1.31 -15.58
CA LEU A 193 -8.77 -1.69 -14.87
C LEU A 193 -8.94 -3.21 -14.80
N HIS A 194 -8.58 -3.93 -15.84
CA HIS A 194 -8.64 -5.39 -15.87
C HIS A 194 -7.68 -6.02 -14.86
N HIS A 195 -6.45 -5.49 -14.75
CA HIS A 195 -5.47 -5.93 -13.76
C HIS A 195 -5.86 -5.53 -12.33
N LEU A 196 -6.53 -4.40 -12.17
CA LEU A 196 -6.95 -3.85 -10.87
C LEU A 196 -8.19 -4.53 -10.30
N PHE A 197 -9.06 -5.07 -11.15
CA PHE A 197 -10.39 -5.57 -10.74
C PHE A 197 -10.31 -6.65 -9.66
N LEU A 198 -9.59 -7.73 -9.93
CA LEU A 198 -9.56 -8.90 -9.03
C LEU A 198 -8.98 -8.57 -7.64
N PRO A 199 -7.84 -7.88 -7.52
CA PRO A 199 -7.32 -7.48 -6.21
C PRO A 199 -8.22 -6.44 -5.50
N ALA A 200 -8.79 -5.47 -6.22
CA ALA A 200 -9.70 -4.49 -5.64
C ALA A 200 -10.99 -5.13 -5.13
N PHE A 201 -11.57 -6.05 -5.90
CA PHE A 201 -12.74 -6.82 -5.50
C PHE A 201 -12.44 -7.68 -4.25
N THR A 202 -11.32 -8.40 -4.24
CA THR A 202 -10.90 -9.20 -3.09
C THR A 202 -10.78 -8.37 -1.81
N LEU A 203 -10.11 -7.23 -1.88
CA LEU A 203 -9.97 -6.32 -0.74
C LEU A 203 -11.33 -5.72 -0.31
N SER A 204 -12.23 -5.47 -1.25
CA SER A 204 -13.55 -4.92 -0.96
C SER A 204 -14.41 -5.88 -0.13
N LEU A 205 -14.25 -7.19 -0.29
CA LEU A 205 -15.07 -8.20 0.39
C LEU A 205 -14.96 -8.15 1.92
N MET A 206 -13.80 -7.76 2.44
CA MET A 206 -13.65 -7.58 3.89
C MET A 206 -14.39 -6.33 4.40
N SER A 207 -14.26 -5.24 3.64
CA SER A 207 -14.81 -3.95 4.05
C SER A 207 -16.33 -3.87 3.84
N PHE A 208 -16.86 -4.49 2.77
CA PHE A 208 -18.29 -4.40 2.49
C PHE A 208 -19.15 -5.08 3.57
N SER A 209 -18.68 -6.17 4.16
CA SER A 209 -19.41 -6.88 5.20
C SER A 209 -19.70 -5.98 6.40
N ASN A 210 -18.71 -5.21 6.84
CA ASN A 210 -18.89 -4.25 7.93
C ASN A 210 -19.85 -3.13 7.53
N ILE A 211 -19.69 -2.55 6.32
CA ILE A 211 -20.57 -1.49 5.83
C ILE A 211 -22.00 -2.00 5.72
N ALA A 212 -22.21 -3.20 5.18
CA ALA A 212 -23.53 -3.79 5.01
C ALA A 212 -24.26 -4.01 6.35
N LEU A 213 -23.56 -4.58 7.34
CA LEU A 213 -24.12 -4.81 8.67
C LEU A 213 -24.44 -3.50 9.40
N HIS A 214 -23.57 -2.50 9.29
CA HIS A 214 -23.82 -1.17 9.88
C HIS A 214 -24.98 -0.44 9.18
N THR A 215 -25.04 -0.48 7.85
CA THR A 215 -26.15 0.12 7.07
C THR A 215 -27.47 -0.54 7.41
N ARG A 216 -27.49 -1.89 7.49
CA ARG A 216 -28.67 -2.64 7.94
C ARG A 216 -29.16 -2.15 9.30
N GLN A 217 -28.25 -2.11 10.30
CA GLN A 217 -28.64 -1.71 11.65
C GLN A 217 -29.22 -0.30 11.69
N LYS A 218 -28.53 0.65 11.03
CA LYS A 218 -28.98 2.03 10.96
C LYS A 218 -30.34 2.20 10.26
N LEU A 219 -30.57 1.44 9.20
CA LEU A 219 -31.85 1.48 8.50
C LEU A 219 -32.99 0.95 9.39
N ILE A 220 -32.75 -0.14 10.12
CA ILE A 220 -33.73 -0.70 11.07
C ILE A 220 -34.02 0.30 12.20
N ASP A 221 -32.97 0.94 12.76
CA ASP A 221 -33.13 1.94 13.82
C ASP A 221 -33.96 3.17 13.39
N VAL A 222 -33.98 3.48 12.09
CA VAL A 222 -34.75 4.62 11.53
C VAL A 222 -36.19 4.21 11.15
N LEU A 223 -36.40 2.94 10.78
CA LEU A 223 -37.73 2.44 10.34
C LEU A 223 -38.61 2.01 11.51
N ASN A 224 -38.06 1.76 12.69
CA ASN A 224 -38.79 1.45 13.92
C ASN A 224 -38.91 2.67 14.83
#